data_fe0e210693a06637713c5c043a83070a
#
_entry.id   fe0e210693a06637713c5c043a83070a
#
_cell.length_a   1.000
_cell.length_b   1.000
_cell.length_c   1.000
_cell.angle_alpha   90.00
_cell.angle_beta   90.00
_cell.angle_gamma   90.00
#
_symmetry.space_group_name_H-M   'P 1'
#
loop_
_entity.id
_entity.type
_entity.pdbx_description
1 polymer ?
#
loop_
_entity_poly.entity_id
_entity_poly.type
_entity_poly.pdbx_seq_one_letter_code
_entity_poly.pdbx_strand_id
1 'polypeptide(L)'
;WDYVEISTPQIMRRTLWETSGHWDHYKDNMYTTVIDEEDFAIKPMNCPGSILVYDLEPHSYRDLPLRYGELGNVHRHELSGALHGMFRVRCFTQDDAHILLAPEQIQDEVCRITKLFDEVYSTFGLPYTIELSTMPEDHIGTEADWEVATAALTDALKAVGKDYVINPGD
;
A
#
# COMPACT_ATOMS: atom_id res chain seq x y z
N TRP A 1 11.55 -13.15 -6.60
CA TRP A 1 10.34 -12.88 -5.79
C TRP A 1 9.05 -12.79 -6.64
N ASP A 2 9.16 -12.93 -7.97
CA ASP A 2 8.06 -13.00 -8.95
C ASP A 2 7.15 -11.76 -8.96
N TYR A 3 7.71 -10.57 -8.74
CA TYR A 3 7.01 -9.32 -8.96
C TYR A 3 7.08 -8.91 -10.42
N VAL A 4 5.94 -8.48 -10.97
CA VAL A 4 5.84 -7.86 -12.28
C VAL A 4 5.99 -6.36 -12.11
N GLU A 5 6.98 -5.77 -12.78
CA GLU A 5 7.18 -4.33 -12.75
C GLU A 5 6.09 -3.64 -13.57
N ILE A 6 5.44 -2.67 -12.95
CA ILE A 6 4.44 -1.79 -13.58
C ILE A 6 4.88 -0.34 -13.47
N SER A 7 4.29 0.51 -14.29
CA SER A 7 4.48 1.97 -14.23
C SER A 7 3.17 2.67 -14.49
N THR A 8 2.68 3.41 -13.51
CA THR A 8 1.40 4.12 -13.59
C THR A 8 1.60 5.62 -13.85
N PRO A 9 0.63 6.29 -14.51
CA PRO A 9 0.73 7.72 -14.80
C PRO A 9 0.89 8.58 -13.55
N GLN A 10 1.63 9.68 -13.68
CA GLN A 10 1.82 10.64 -12.58
C GLN A 10 0.60 11.53 -12.35
N ILE A 11 -0.12 11.87 -13.42
CA ILE A 11 -1.28 12.75 -13.39
C ILE A 11 -2.50 11.94 -13.81
N MET A 12 -3.50 11.92 -12.95
CA MET A 12 -4.73 11.14 -13.17
C MET A 12 -5.96 11.98 -12.84
N ARG A 13 -7.08 11.64 -13.47
CA ARG A 13 -8.34 12.35 -13.31
C ARG A 13 -8.88 12.27 -11.89
N ARG A 14 -9.55 13.30 -11.45
CA ARG A 14 -10.24 13.40 -10.16
C ARG A 14 -11.13 12.19 -9.87
N THR A 15 -11.85 11.68 -10.87
CA THR A 15 -12.78 10.53 -10.71
C THR A 15 -12.11 9.29 -10.12
N LEU A 16 -10.84 9.02 -10.44
CA LEU A 16 -10.10 7.93 -9.83
C LEU A 16 -9.90 8.14 -8.33
N TRP A 17 -9.59 9.35 -7.94
CA TRP A 17 -9.36 9.72 -6.55
C TRP A 17 -10.62 9.76 -5.72
N GLU A 18 -11.77 10.09 -6.34
CA GLU A 18 -13.08 9.96 -5.72
C GLU A 18 -13.46 8.49 -5.50
N THR A 19 -13.29 7.64 -6.51
CA THR A 19 -13.58 6.20 -6.41
C THR A 19 -12.74 5.52 -5.33
N SER A 20 -11.49 5.93 -5.17
CA SER A 20 -10.57 5.38 -4.16
C SER A 20 -10.66 6.05 -2.78
N GLY A 21 -11.55 7.05 -2.61
CA GLY A 21 -11.72 7.79 -1.36
C GLY A 21 -10.64 8.83 -1.04
N HIS A 22 -9.57 8.90 -1.85
CA HIS A 22 -8.48 9.86 -1.59
C HIS A 22 -8.92 11.31 -1.73
N TRP A 23 -9.88 11.60 -2.61
CA TRP A 23 -10.37 12.97 -2.81
C TRP A 23 -11.07 13.52 -1.58
N ASP A 24 -11.76 12.70 -0.82
CA ASP A 24 -12.52 13.11 0.36
C ASP A 24 -11.66 13.12 1.64
N HIS A 25 -10.74 12.17 1.76
CA HIS A 25 -9.96 11.97 3.00
C HIS A 25 -8.51 12.45 2.93
N TYR A 26 -7.97 12.71 1.74
CA TYR A 26 -6.54 13.01 1.57
C TYR A 26 -6.27 14.23 0.68
N LYS A 27 -7.29 14.96 0.25
CA LYS A 27 -7.18 16.08 -0.72
C LYS A 27 -6.20 17.16 -0.30
N ASP A 28 -6.14 17.48 0.99
CA ASP A 28 -5.26 18.54 1.52
C ASP A 28 -3.77 18.23 1.31
N ASN A 29 -3.44 16.96 1.16
CA ASN A 29 -2.10 16.47 0.88
C ASN A 29 -1.84 16.21 -0.61
N MET A 30 -2.78 16.54 -1.49
CA MET A 30 -2.65 16.32 -2.93
C MET A 30 -2.34 17.61 -3.67
N TYR A 31 -1.47 17.52 -4.68
CA TYR A 31 -1.32 18.57 -5.69
C TYR A 31 -2.38 18.36 -6.76
N THR A 32 -3.22 19.37 -6.98
CA THR A 32 -4.28 19.34 -7.99
C THR A 32 -4.01 20.33 -9.10
N THR A 33 -4.55 20.05 -10.28
CA THR A 33 -4.49 20.95 -11.44
C THR A 33 -5.76 20.80 -12.27
N VAL A 34 -6.01 21.79 -13.15
CA VAL A 34 -7.13 21.76 -14.09
C VAL A 34 -6.57 21.71 -15.50
N ILE A 35 -7.02 20.76 -16.30
CA ILE A 35 -6.65 20.58 -17.70
C ILE A 35 -7.95 20.44 -18.50
N ASP A 36 -8.17 21.31 -19.48
CA ASP A 36 -9.38 21.31 -20.32
C ASP A 36 -10.70 21.32 -19.52
N GLU A 37 -10.75 22.15 -18.48
CA GLU A 37 -11.89 22.30 -17.56
C GLU A 37 -12.19 21.05 -16.69
N GLU A 38 -11.31 20.05 -16.70
CA GLU A 38 -11.37 18.86 -15.84
C GLU A 38 -10.32 18.91 -14.72
N ASP A 39 -10.72 18.44 -13.53
CA ASP A 39 -9.81 18.33 -12.38
C ASP A 39 -8.93 17.08 -12.50
N PHE A 40 -7.64 17.27 -12.24
CA PHE A 40 -6.62 16.23 -12.14
C PHE A 40 -5.84 16.36 -10.85
N ALA A 41 -5.20 15.28 -10.44
CA ALA A 41 -4.23 15.30 -9.35
C ALA A 41 -2.95 14.57 -9.73
N ILE A 42 -1.84 15.04 -9.16
CA ILE A 42 -0.57 14.34 -9.18
C ILE A 42 -0.63 13.24 -8.12
N LYS A 43 -0.28 12.02 -8.45
CA LYS A 43 -0.48 10.89 -7.55
C LYS A 43 0.27 11.05 -6.23
N PRO A 44 -0.42 10.97 -5.10
CA PRO A 44 0.18 10.92 -3.77
C PRO A 44 0.51 9.49 -3.33
N MET A 45 -0.09 8.50 -4.00
CA MET A 45 0.02 7.05 -3.76
C MET A 45 -0.09 6.28 -5.08
N ASN A 46 0.46 5.08 -5.11
CA ASN A 46 0.44 4.22 -6.30
C ASN A 46 -0.79 3.29 -6.35
N CYS A 47 -1.46 3.06 -5.23
CA CYS A 47 -2.52 2.06 -5.07
C CYS A 47 -3.64 2.16 -6.14
N PRO A 48 -4.26 3.33 -6.39
CA PRO A 48 -5.34 3.42 -7.38
C PRO A 48 -4.86 3.09 -8.79
N GLY A 49 -3.63 3.50 -9.14
CA GLY A 49 -3.02 3.16 -10.43
C GLY A 49 -2.79 1.66 -10.59
N SER A 50 -2.31 0.99 -9.55
CA SER A 50 -2.09 -0.47 -9.55
C SER A 50 -3.38 -1.26 -9.73
N ILE A 51 -4.48 -0.81 -9.13
CA ILE A 51 -5.81 -1.41 -9.32
C ILE A 51 -6.29 -1.22 -10.77
N LEU A 52 -6.06 -0.04 -11.37
CA LEU A 52 -6.38 0.15 -12.79
C LEU A 52 -5.59 -0.80 -13.70
N VAL A 53 -4.31 -1.09 -13.38
CA VAL A 53 -3.53 -2.08 -14.13
C VAL A 53 -4.16 -3.46 -14.02
N TYR A 54 -4.61 -3.84 -12.83
CA TYR A 54 -5.33 -5.10 -12.63
C TYR A 54 -6.60 -5.17 -13.46
N ASP A 55 -7.35 -4.09 -13.55
CA ASP A 55 -8.63 -4.02 -14.28
C ASP A 55 -8.48 -4.00 -15.81
N LEU A 56 -7.26 -3.89 -16.36
CA LEU A 56 -7.02 -3.89 -17.81
C LEU A 56 -7.39 -5.21 -18.48
N GLU A 57 -7.29 -6.32 -17.76
CA GLU A 57 -7.53 -7.65 -18.27
C GLU A 57 -8.40 -8.47 -17.30
N PRO A 58 -9.26 -9.37 -17.80
CA PRO A 58 -10.00 -10.27 -16.93
C PRO A 58 -9.05 -11.30 -16.31
N HIS A 59 -9.14 -11.47 -15.00
CA HIS A 59 -8.34 -12.43 -14.26
C HIS A 59 -9.18 -13.60 -13.75
N SER A 60 -8.58 -14.80 -13.74
CA SER A 60 -9.13 -15.98 -13.09
C SER A 60 -8.56 -16.10 -11.67
N TYR A 61 -9.29 -16.75 -10.77
CA TYR A 61 -8.74 -17.11 -9.46
C TYR A 61 -7.46 -17.96 -9.54
N ARG A 62 -7.20 -18.60 -10.69
CA ARG A 62 -5.98 -19.40 -10.95
C ARG A 62 -4.76 -18.54 -11.25
N ASP A 63 -4.96 -17.28 -11.59
CA ASP A 63 -3.89 -16.34 -11.87
C ASP A 63 -3.32 -15.73 -10.58
N LEU A 64 -4.07 -15.87 -9.47
CA LEU A 64 -3.67 -15.35 -8.17
C LEU A 64 -2.66 -16.27 -7.45
N PRO A 65 -1.72 -15.69 -6.69
CA PRO A 65 -1.55 -14.27 -6.41
C PRO A 65 -0.85 -13.52 -7.54
N LEU A 66 -1.30 -12.29 -7.85
CA LEU A 66 -0.62 -11.36 -8.73
C LEU A 66 0.16 -10.34 -7.92
N ARG A 67 1.43 -10.12 -8.24
CA ARG A 67 2.32 -9.22 -7.51
C ARG A 67 2.82 -8.14 -8.45
N TYR A 68 2.35 -6.92 -8.25
CA TYR A 68 2.79 -5.76 -9.02
C TYR A 68 3.75 -4.93 -8.17
N GLY A 69 4.95 -4.69 -8.72
CA GLY A 69 5.94 -3.80 -8.13
C GLY A 69 6.07 -2.51 -8.94
N GLU A 70 6.16 -1.38 -8.30
CA GLU A 70 6.35 -0.09 -8.96
C GLU A 70 7.40 0.74 -8.22
N LEU A 71 8.45 1.17 -8.93
CA LEU A 71 9.31 2.25 -8.46
C LEU A 71 8.57 3.58 -8.68
N GLY A 72 7.53 3.77 -7.87
CA GLY A 72 6.54 4.83 -8.05
C GLY A 72 6.98 6.16 -7.47
N ASN A 73 7.12 7.16 -8.33
CA ASN A 73 7.36 8.52 -7.88
C ASN A 73 6.04 9.17 -7.46
N VAL A 74 5.95 9.63 -6.21
CA VAL A 74 4.75 10.22 -5.62
C VAL A 74 5.01 11.62 -5.09
N HIS A 75 3.95 12.44 -5.05
CA HIS A 75 4.04 13.82 -4.59
C HIS A 75 2.98 14.07 -3.50
N ARG A 76 3.41 14.61 -2.40
CA ARG A 76 2.52 14.97 -1.29
C ARG A 76 2.70 16.41 -0.91
N HIS A 77 1.65 17.15 -0.74
CA HIS A 77 1.67 18.52 -0.25
C HIS A 77 1.88 18.55 1.27
N GLU A 78 3.12 18.26 1.67
CA GLU A 78 3.50 18.35 3.07
C GLU A 78 3.62 19.82 3.49
N LEU A 79 3.10 20.16 4.68
CA LEU A 79 3.28 21.51 5.24
C LEU A 79 4.76 21.80 5.47
N SER A 80 5.17 23.04 5.24
CA SER A 80 6.58 23.43 5.34
C SER A 80 7.20 23.12 6.71
N GLY A 81 6.42 23.22 7.80
CA GLY A 81 6.89 22.89 9.15
C GLY A 81 7.03 21.39 9.42
N ALA A 82 6.49 20.54 8.56
CA ALA A 82 6.60 19.08 8.68
C ALA A 82 7.80 18.50 7.93
N LEU A 83 8.42 19.28 7.05
CA LEU A 83 9.57 18.82 6.25
C LEU A 83 10.78 18.57 7.15
N HIS A 84 11.43 17.39 6.98
CA HIS A 84 12.55 16.99 7.80
C HIS A 84 13.62 16.24 7.01
N GLY A 85 14.64 16.95 6.57
CA GLY A 85 15.77 16.38 5.83
C GLY A 85 15.31 15.56 4.63
N MET A 86 15.76 14.30 4.55
CA MET A 86 15.34 13.34 3.54
C MET A 86 14.20 12.41 4.02
N PHE A 87 13.80 12.48 5.30
CA PHE A 87 12.77 11.62 5.87
C PHE A 87 11.36 12.09 5.54
N ARG A 88 11.15 13.40 5.40
CA ARG A 88 9.84 13.96 5.05
C ARG A 88 9.99 15.03 3.99
N VAL A 89 9.64 14.65 2.75
CA VAL A 89 9.81 15.44 1.54
C VAL A 89 8.50 15.46 0.74
N ARG A 90 8.40 16.37 -0.22
CA ARG A 90 7.20 16.53 -1.06
C ARG A 90 7.18 15.65 -2.30
N CYS A 91 8.33 15.08 -2.66
CA CYS A 91 8.47 14.18 -3.80
C CYS A 91 9.46 13.08 -3.42
N PHE A 92 9.07 11.84 -3.62
CA PHE A 92 9.93 10.69 -3.34
C PHE A 92 9.51 9.48 -4.18
N THR A 93 10.44 8.56 -4.38
CA THR A 93 10.17 7.29 -5.05
C THR A 93 9.95 6.21 -4.00
N GLN A 94 8.85 5.49 -4.12
CA GLN A 94 8.58 4.30 -3.32
C GLN A 94 8.96 3.06 -4.12
N ASP A 95 9.66 2.14 -3.49
CA ASP A 95 9.70 0.75 -3.91
C ASP A 95 8.45 0.08 -3.37
N ASP A 96 7.37 0.21 -4.12
CA ASP A 96 6.01 -0.11 -3.70
C ASP A 96 5.52 -1.39 -4.36
N ALA A 97 4.65 -2.12 -3.69
CA ALA A 97 4.07 -3.33 -4.25
C ALA A 97 2.60 -3.50 -3.85
N HIS A 98 1.82 -4.00 -4.80
CA HIS A 98 0.41 -4.38 -4.59
C HIS A 98 0.25 -5.84 -4.95
N ILE A 99 -0.25 -6.61 -4.01
CA ILE A 99 -0.45 -8.05 -4.15
C ILE A 99 -1.94 -8.34 -4.12
N LEU A 100 -2.45 -8.84 -5.24
CA LEU A 100 -3.83 -9.25 -5.39
C LEU A 100 -3.89 -10.76 -5.20
N LEU A 101 -4.68 -11.21 -4.23
CA LEU A 101 -4.70 -12.59 -3.80
C LEU A 101 -6.08 -13.01 -3.29
N ALA A 102 -6.32 -14.32 -3.24
CA ALA A 102 -7.51 -14.87 -2.60
C ALA A 102 -7.31 -14.96 -1.07
N PRO A 103 -8.39 -14.91 -0.26
CA PRO A 103 -8.28 -14.91 1.20
C PRO A 103 -7.43 -16.06 1.76
N GLU A 104 -7.54 -17.24 1.18
CA GLU A 104 -6.77 -18.43 1.59
C GLU A 104 -5.26 -18.33 1.30
N GLN A 105 -4.83 -17.36 0.49
CA GLN A 105 -3.42 -17.13 0.14
C GLN A 105 -2.74 -16.10 1.05
N ILE A 106 -3.50 -15.37 1.89
CA ILE A 106 -2.99 -14.27 2.72
C ILE A 106 -1.84 -14.75 3.61
N GLN A 107 -2.03 -15.84 4.33
CA GLN A 107 -1.03 -16.35 5.28
C GLN A 107 0.30 -16.66 4.59
N ASP A 108 0.27 -17.38 3.49
CA ASP A 108 1.47 -17.78 2.75
C ASP A 108 2.19 -16.54 2.19
N GLU A 109 1.44 -15.58 1.68
CA GLU A 109 2.02 -14.36 1.13
C GLU A 109 2.65 -13.46 2.19
N VAL A 110 2.01 -13.31 3.35
CA VAL A 110 2.59 -12.58 4.49
C VAL A 110 3.86 -13.26 4.99
N CYS A 111 3.88 -14.60 5.07
CA CYS A 111 5.11 -15.34 5.39
C CYS A 111 6.23 -15.06 4.37
N ARG A 112 5.88 -14.97 3.09
CA ARG A 112 6.82 -14.66 2.01
C ARG A 112 7.39 -13.24 2.14
N ILE A 113 6.52 -12.25 2.37
CA ILE A 113 6.91 -10.85 2.56
C ILE A 113 7.82 -10.70 3.79
N THR A 114 7.50 -11.36 4.89
CA THR A 114 8.32 -11.33 6.11
C THR A 114 9.72 -11.85 5.84
N LYS A 115 9.87 -12.91 5.03
CA LYS A 115 11.19 -13.41 4.62
C LYS A 115 11.94 -12.41 3.74
N LEU A 116 11.24 -11.71 2.85
CA LEU A 116 11.85 -10.64 2.04
C LEU A 116 12.38 -9.52 2.92
N PHE A 117 11.62 -9.09 3.92
CA PHE A 117 12.08 -8.09 4.88
C PHE A 117 13.32 -8.55 5.64
N ASP A 118 13.34 -9.79 6.11
CA ASP A 118 14.53 -10.35 6.77
C ASP A 118 15.77 -10.31 5.87
N GLU A 119 15.63 -10.69 4.61
CA GLU A 119 16.73 -10.68 3.64
C GLU A 119 17.25 -9.26 3.40
N VAL A 120 16.34 -8.31 3.15
CA VAL A 120 16.70 -6.91 2.87
C VAL A 120 17.33 -6.26 4.10
N TYR A 121 16.63 -6.28 5.25
CA TYR A 121 17.11 -5.58 6.45
C TYR A 121 18.40 -6.20 7.01
N SER A 122 18.54 -7.54 6.96
CA SER A 122 19.79 -8.19 7.39
C SER A 122 20.98 -7.83 6.49
N THR A 123 20.74 -7.68 5.18
CA THR A 123 21.78 -7.27 4.22
C THR A 123 22.35 -5.89 4.58
N PHE A 124 21.49 -4.98 5.05
CA PHE A 124 21.90 -3.63 5.48
C PHE A 124 22.27 -3.56 6.96
N GLY A 125 22.14 -4.64 7.72
CA GLY A 125 22.42 -4.66 9.17
C GLY A 125 21.44 -3.79 9.98
N LEU A 126 20.20 -3.63 9.49
CA LEU A 126 19.17 -2.81 10.13
C LEU A 126 18.25 -3.69 10.99
N PRO A 127 18.20 -3.47 12.31
CA PRO A 127 17.21 -4.13 13.15
C PRO A 127 15.83 -3.53 12.90
N TYR A 128 14.78 -4.36 12.99
CA TYR A 128 13.39 -3.91 12.89
C TYR A 128 12.50 -4.64 13.89
N THR A 129 11.36 -4.06 14.20
CA THR A 129 10.30 -4.66 15.01
C THR A 129 9.03 -4.77 14.17
N ILE A 130 8.19 -5.74 14.50
CA ILE A 130 6.90 -5.93 13.85
C ILE A 130 5.81 -5.49 14.79
N GLU A 131 4.94 -4.64 14.32
CA GLU A 131 3.72 -4.23 15.01
C GLU A 131 2.52 -4.75 14.23
N LEU A 132 1.57 -5.35 14.95
CA LEU A 132 0.30 -5.80 14.41
C LEU A 132 -0.75 -4.77 14.80
N SER A 133 -1.12 -3.91 13.86
CA SER A 133 -2.20 -2.94 14.05
C SER A 133 -3.54 -3.66 13.98
N THR A 134 -4.45 -3.27 14.84
CA THR A 134 -5.82 -3.78 14.88
C THR A 134 -6.82 -2.70 14.54
N MET A 135 -8.08 -3.07 14.32
CA MET A 135 -9.13 -2.17 13.88
C MET A 135 -9.23 -0.90 14.75
N PRO A 136 -9.07 0.30 14.15
CA PRO A 136 -9.31 1.57 14.85
C PRO A 136 -10.81 1.87 14.99
N GLU A 137 -11.14 2.88 15.80
CA GLU A 137 -12.53 3.33 15.99
C GLU A 137 -13.12 3.85 14.67
N ASP A 138 -12.35 4.65 13.92
CA ASP A 138 -12.71 5.12 12.57
C ASP A 138 -12.02 4.26 11.52
N HIS A 139 -12.77 3.37 10.88
CA HIS A 139 -12.24 2.38 9.96
C HIS A 139 -13.10 2.22 8.71
N ILE A 140 -12.47 1.72 7.64
CA ILE A 140 -13.14 1.31 6.39
C ILE A 140 -13.29 -0.22 6.41
N GLY A 141 -14.37 -0.74 5.86
CA GLY A 141 -14.68 -2.16 5.85
C GLY A 141 -15.55 -2.59 7.03
N THR A 142 -15.85 -3.88 7.11
CA THR A 142 -16.66 -4.45 8.19
C THR A 142 -15.79 -5.02 9.30
N GLU A 143 -16.34 -5.14 10.52
CA GLU A 143 -15.67 -5.84 11.63
C GLU A 143 -15.21 -7.26 11.24
N ALA A 144 -16.05 -7.97 10.47
CA ALA A 144 -15.72 -9.30 9.99
C ALA A 144 -14.50 -9.33 9.06
N ASP A 145 -14.34 -8.35 8.19
CA ASP A 145 -13.18 -8.23 7.32
C ASP A 145 -11.90 -7.98 8.15
N TRP A 146 -12.00 -7.12 9.17
CA TRP A 146 -10.90 -6.84 10.09
C TRP A 146 -10.51 -8.07 10.93
N GLU A 147 -11.49 -8.84 11.42
CA GLU A 147 -11.23 -10.08 12.15
C GLU A 147 -10.48 -11.10 11.29
N VAL A 148 -10.92 -11.30 10.04
CA VAL A 148 -10.27 -12.22 9.09
C VAL A 148 -8.86 -11.77 8.79
N ALA A 149 -8.65 -10.49 8.49
CA ALA A 149 -7.33 -9.95 8.18
C ALA A 149 -6.37 -10.05 9.38
N THR A 150 -6.83 -9.65 10.58
CA THR A 150 -6.03 -9.70 11.81
C THR A 150 -5.66 -11.13 12.17
N ALA A 151 -6.59 -12.10 12.03
CA ALA A 151 -6.32 -13.50 12.27
C ALA A 151 -5.26 -14.05 11.30
N ALA A 152 -5.41 -13.77 10.00
CA ALA A 152 -4.47 -14.21 8.97
C ALA A 152 -3.04 -13.66 9.20
N LEU A 153 -2.92 -12.37 9.53
CA LEU A 153 -1.64 -11.74 9.87
C LEU A 153 -1.01 -12.37 11.11
N THR A 154 -1.82 -12.59 12.17
CA THR A 154 -1.39 -13.22 13.41
C THR A 154 -0.85 -14.63 13.17
N ASP A 155 -1.56 -15.43 12.39
CA ASP A 155 -1.17 -16.81 12.10
C ASP A 155 0.06 -16.86 11.21
N ALA A 156 0.21 -15.93 10.27
CA ALA A 156 1.42 -15.81 9.47
C ALA A 156 2.64 -15.48 10.32
N LEU A 157 2.55 -14.51 11.24
CA LEU A 157 3.66 -14.12 12.12
C LEU A 157 4.07 -15.27 13.05
N LYS A 158 3.10 -16.02 13.59
CA LYS A 158 3.37 -17.24 14.36
C LYS A 158 4.07 -18.32 13.52
N ALA A 159 3.60 -18.53 12.28
CA ALA A 159 4.17 -19.53 11.38
C ALA A 159 5.63 -19.25 11.01
N VAL A 160 6.02 -17.98 10.86
CA VAL A 160 7.43 -17.58 10.62
C VAL A 160 8.25 -17.45 11.89
N GLY A 161 7.64 -17.61 13.08
CA GLY A 161 8.32 -17.53 14.38
C GLY A 161 8.86 -16.13 14.71
N LYS A 162 8.14 -15.09 14.28
CA LYS A 162 8.49 -13.69 14.56
C LYS A 162 7.76 -13.16 15.77
N ASP A 163 8.52 -12.48 16.62
CA ASP A 163 7.95 -11.69 17.70
C ASP A 163 7.27 -10.43 17.13
N TYR A 164 6.13 -10.09 17.67
CA TYR A 164 5.39 -8.87 17.29
C TYR A 164 4.71 -8.24 18.51
N VAL A 165 4.43 -6.97 18.41
CA VAL A 165 3.68 -6.19 19.40
C VAL A 165 2.32 -5.86 18.81
N ILE A 166 1.26 -6.00 19.61
CA ILE A 166 -0.08 -5.56 19.19
C ILE A 166 -0.17 -4.06 19.43
N ASN A 167 -0.55 -3.33 18.38
CA ASN A 167 -0.82 -1.90 18.43
C ASN A 167 -2.35 -1.67 18.26
N PRO A 168 -3.10 -1.54 19.36
CA PRO A 168 -4.56 -1.49 19.31
C PRO A 168 -5.07 -0.19 18.72
N GLY A 169 -5.90 -0.29 17.67
CA GLY A 169 -6.61 0.85 17.11
C GLY A 169 -5.76 1.81 16.29
N ASP A 170 -4.68 1.31 15.70
CA ASP A 170 -3.78 2.08 14.83
C ASP A 170 -3.83 1.56 13.40
#